data_e358a2064bfc3ed30b50c8d6f4fd8f08
#
_entry.id   e358a2064bfc3ed30b50c8d6f4fd8f08
#
_cell.length_a   1.000
_cell.length_b   1.000
_cell.length_c   1.000
_cell.angle_alpha   90.00
_cell.angle_beta   90.00
_cell.angle_gamma   90.00
#
_symmetry.space_group_name_H-M   'P 1'
#
loop_
_entity.id
_entity.type
_entity.pdbx_description
1 polymer ?
#
loop_
_entity_poly.entity_id
_entity_poly.type
_entity_poly.pdbx_seq_one_letter_code
_entity_poly.pdbx_strand_id
1 'polypeptide(L)'
;MRLSNRPFVLQINVSPRGGLPKKAVETVKVTKMGLEGDYNTFRMTKLSGDPTSAVLVIPRETISEFARAGYKLVPGSMGENFTLEGVQYDELSIGRRMLLGKKDQGPIIKIERVCDPCDELLVYGKSFPKDAYGKRGMYASVEREGRVEKGAPVEFLS
;
A
#
# COMPACT_ATOMS: atom_id res chain seq x y z
N MET A 1 1.86 -12.59 -26.92
CA MET A 1 0.54 -12.20 -26.47
C MET A 1 0.53 -12.03 -24.95
N ARG A 2 0.06 -10.91 -24.52
CA ARG A 2 -0.06 -10.67 -23.11
C ARG A 2 -1.27 -11.39 -22.56
N LEU A 3 -1.03 -12.38 -21.71
CA LEU A 3 -2.08 -12.96 -20.91
C LEU A 3 -2.42 -11.93 -19.85
N SER A 4 -3.60 -11.44 -19.86
CA SER A 4 -4.20 -10.61 -18.81
C SER A 4 -3.26 -9.70 -17.99
N ASN A 5 -3.35 -8.41 -18.20
CA ASN A 5 -2.71 -7.39 -17.34
C ASN A 5 -3.66 -6.91 -16.26
N ARG A 6 -4.53 -7.79 -15.75
CA ARG A 6 -5.42 -7.39 -14.67
C ARG A 6 -4.61 -7.13 -13.42
N PRO A 7 -4.79 -5.95 -12.81
CA PRO A 7 -4.09 -5.66 -11.55
C PRO A 7 -4.49 -6.65 -10.47
N PHE A 8 -3.54 -6.91 -9.58
CA PHE A 8 -3.81 -7.78 -8.44
C PHE A 8 -2.96 -7.38 -7.25
N VAL A 9 -3.33 -7.88 -6.07
CA VAL A 9 -2.58 -7.69 -4.85
C VAL A 9 -1.41 -8.67 -4.86
N LEU A 10 -0.22 -8.16 -5.14
CA LEU A 10 0.98 -8.99 -5.17
C LEU A 10 1.35 -9.47 -3.77
N GLN A 11 1.26 -8.59 -2.78
CA GLN A 11 1.66 -8.90 -1.42
C GLN A 11 0.88 -8.05 -0.44
N ILE A 12 0.52 -8.66 0.68
CA ILE A 12 -0.13 -8.01 1.82
C ILE A 12 0.91 -7.94 2.94
N ASN A 13 1.11 -6.75 3.51
CA ASN A 13 2.18 -6.54 4.47
C ASN A 13 1.66 -5.94 5.77
N VAL A 14 2.12 -6.49 6.89
CA VAL A 14 1.76 -5.98 8.21
C VAL A 14 3.00 -5.92 9.10
N SER A 15 2.95 -5.02 10.07
CA SER A 15 3.96 -4.91 11.10
C SER A 15 3.26 -4.66 12.43
N PRO A 16 3.12 -5.69 13.27
CA PRO A 16 2.36 -5.54 14.53
C PRO A 16 2.91 -4.47 15.47
N ARG A 17 4.20 -4.18 15.36
CA ARG A 17 4.86 -3.17 16.20
C ARG A 17 5.22 -1.89 15.46
N GLY A 18 4.85 -1.78 14.19
CA GLY A 18 5.25 -0.67 13.35
C GLY A 18 6.66 -0.85 12.79
N GLY A 19 7.12 0.16 12.05
CA GLY A 19 8.46 0.17 11.46
C GLY A 19 8.55 -0.52 10.11
N LEU A 20 9.76 -0.48 9.55
CA LEU A 20 10.07 -1.02 8.22
C LEU A 20 11.11 -2.13 8.32
N PRO A 21 11.09 -3.11 7.43
CA PRO A 21 10.03 -3.42 6.45
C PRO A 21 8.82 -4.07 7.13
N LYS A 22 7.68 -4.03 6.46
CA LYS A 22 6.52 -4.82 6.88
C LYS A 22 6.66 -6.23 6.33
N LYS A 23 6.06 -7.19 7.03
CA LYS A 23 6.16 -8.61 6.68
C LYS A 23 4.94 -9.09 5.93
N ALA A 24 5.17 -9.97 4.95
CA ALA A 24 4.11 -10.54 4.14
C ALA A 24 3.21 -11.48 4.95
N VAL A 25 1.90 -11.40 4.67
CA VAL A 25 0.90 -12.35 5.17
C VAL A 25 0.05 -12.82 4.00
N GLU A 26 -0.55 -14.00 4.13
CA GLU A 26 -1.35 -14.59 3.06
C GLU A 26 -2.76 -14.01 2.98
N THR A 27 -3.34 -13.65 4.11
CA THR A 27 -4.69 -13.13 4.20
C THR A 27 -4.77 -12.13 5.34
N VAL A 28 -5.71 -11.20 5.25
CA VAL A 28 -5.90 -10.20 6.29
C VAL A 28 -7.35 -9.71 6.29
N LYS A 29 -7.84 -9.31 7.44
CA LYS A 29 -9.09 -8.57 7.54
C LYS A 29 -8.77 -7.09 7.47
N VAL A 30 -9.45 -6.38 6.57
CA VAL A 30 -9.33 -4.93 6.40
C VAL A 30 -10.50 -4.29 7.13
N THR A 31 -10.20 -3.41 8.09
CA THR A 31 -11.20 -2.69 8.87
C THR A 31 -11.11 -1.20 8.57
N LYS A 32 -12.07 -0.43 9.08
CA LYS A 32 -12.04 1.04 8.97
C LYS A 32 -10.77 1.65 9.54
N MET A 33 -10.11 0.95 10.46
CA MET A 33 -8.88 1.42 11.11
C MET A 33 -7.61 0.90 10.43
N GLY A 34 -7.74 0.09 9.39
CA GLY A 34 -6.61 -0.50 8.68
C GLY A 34 -6.63 -2.01 8.74
N LEU A 35 -5.49 -2.63 8.47
CA LEU A 35 -5.36 -4.09 8.47
C LEU A 35 -5.23 -4.61 9.89
N GLU A 36 -5.98 -5.65 10.23
CA GLU A 36 -5.78 -6.33 11.51
C GLU A 36 -4.36 -6.85 11.63
N GLY A 37 -3.76 -6.63 12.79
CA GLY A 37 -2.38 -7.04 13.04
C GLY A 37 -1.33 -6.05 12.55
N ASP A 38 -1.75 -4.92 12.02
CA ASP A 38 -0.82 -3.89 11.57
C ASP A 38 -0.85 -2.67 12.47
N TYR A 39 0.32 -2.11 12.73
CA TYR A 39 0.45 -0.85 13.45
C TYR A 39 1.17 0.16 12.56
N ASN A 40 0.45 1.20 12.17
CA ASN A 40 1.04 2.31 11.41
C ASN A 40 1.48 3.37 12.41
N THR A 41 2.77 3.39 12.71
CA THR A 41 3.35 4.29 13.71
C THR A 41 3.04 5.75 13.40
N PHE A 42 3.22 6.15 12.15
CA PHE A 42 2.98 7.55 11.76
C PHE A 42 1.52 7.93 11.97
N ARG A 43 0.59 7.10 11.48
CA ARG A 43 -0.84 7.38 11.63
C ARG A 43 -1.25 7.45 13.11
N MET A 44 -0.76 6.50 13.92
CA MET A 44 -1.17 6.43 15.33
C MET A 44 -0.58 7.55 16.18
N THR A 45 0.67 7.96 15.89
CA THR A 45 1.37 8.95 16.73
C THR A 45 1.24 10.38 16.22
N LYS A 46 1.25 10.59 14.90
CA LYS A 46 1.24 11.93 14.30
C LYS A 46 -0.13 12.33 13.78
N LEU A 47 -0.95 11.36 13.38
CA LEU A 47 -2.26 11.62 12.76
C LEU A 47 -3.43 11.22 13.65
N SER A 48 -3.17 10.86 14.89
CA SER A 48 -4.19 10.50 15.89
C SER A 48 -5.17 9.42 15.39
N GLY A 49 -4.67 8.45 14.64
CA GLY A 49 -5.49 7.36 14.12
C GLY A 49 -6.39 7.75 12.95
N ASP A 50 -6.04 8.79 12.20
CA ASP A 50 -6.83 9.30 11.09
C ASP A 50 -7.26 8.17 10.12
N PRO A 51 -8.57 7.94 9.92
CA PRO A 51 -9.04 6.88 9.02
C PRO A 51 -8.71 7.12 7.54
N THR A 52 -8.40 8.35 7.13
CA THR A 52 -7.97 8.63 5.75
C THR A 52 -6.56 8.13 5.48
N SER A 53 -5.85 7.67 6.50
CA SER A 53 -4.51 7.09 6.39
C SER A 53 -4.49 5.64 6.88
N ALA A 54 -5.64 4.97 6.82
CA ALA A 54 -5.78 3.61 7.35
C ALA A 54 -4.92 2.59 6.62
N VAL A 55 -4.72 2.76 5.32
CA VAL A 55 -4.02 1.80 4.45
C VAL A 55 -3.04 2.55 3.57
N LEU A 56 -1.85 1.98 3.39
CA LEU A 56 -0.85 2.51 2.46
C LEU A 56 -0.70 1.55 1.29
N VAL A 57 -0.77 2.07 0.06
CA VAL A 57 -0.63 1.28 -1.16
C VAL A 57 0.47 1.83 -2.04
N ILE A 58 1.19 0.92 -2.70
CA ILE A 58 2.20 1.30 -3.70
C ILE A 58 2.24 0.24 -4.80
N PRO A 59 2.42 0.62 -6.07
CA PRO A 59 2.64 -0.35 -7.14
C PRO A 59 4.00 -1.02 -6.99
N ARG A 60 4.07 -2.32 -7.26
CA ARG A 60 5.34 -3.03 -7.34
C ARG A 60 6.26 -2.40 -8.40
N GLU A 61 5.66 -1.90 -9.46
CA GLU A 61 6.40 -1.21 -10.54
C GLU A 61 7.21 -0.03 -10.02
N THR A 62 6.64 0.72 -9.06
CA THR A 62 7.35 1.84 -8.43
C THR A 62 8.52 1.35 -7.58
N ILE A 63 8.32 0.28 -6.81
CA ILE A 63 9.41 -0.33 -6.03
C ILE A 63 10.52 -0.79 -6.97
N SER A 64 10.16 -1.39 -8.10
CA SER A 64 11.14 -1.85 -9.09
C SER A 64 11.95 -0.70 -9.69
N GLU A 65 11.32 0.46 -9.91
CA GLU A 65 12.04 1.64 -10.38
C GLU A 65 13.14 2.07 -9.39
N PHE A 66 12.81 2.10 -8.10
CA PHE A 66 13.80 2.43 -7.08
C PHE A 66 14.89 1.36 -6.99
N ALA A 67 14.51 0.09 -7.13
CA ALA A 67 15.50 -0.99 -7.13
C ALA A 67 16.48 -0.85 -8.28
N ARG A 68 15.99 -0.49 -9.47
CA ARG A 68 16.88 -0.24 -10.62
C ARG A 68 17.79 0.97 -10.41
N ALA A 69 17.38 1.92 -9.58
CA ALA A 69 18.19 3.08 -9.23
C ALA A 69 19.24 2.77 -8.15
N GLY A 70 19.29 1.51 -7.67
CA GLY A 70 20.32 1.06 -6.74
C GLY A 70 19.88 0.85 -5.30
N TYR A 71 18.61 1.10 -4.98
CA TYR A 71 18.11 0.88 -3.63
C TYR A 71 17.68 -0.59 -3.45
N LYS A 72 18.01 -1.16 -2.30
CA LYS A 72 17.69 -2.57 -2.01
C LYS A 72 16.26 -2.66 -1.46
N LEU A 73 15.28 -2.63 -2.35
CA LEU A 73 13.88 -2.65 -2.00
C LEU A 73 13.17 -3.86 -2.57
N VAL A 74 12.24 -4.40 -1.77
CA VAL A 74 11.34 -5.47 -2.14
C VAL A 74 9.94 -5.11 -1.64
N PRO A 75 8.88 -5.82 -2.06
CA PRO A 75 7.55 -5.57 -1.50
C PRO A 75 7.57 -5.60 0.03
N GLY A 76 6.93 -4.63 0.66
CA GLY A 76 6.93 -4.42 2.10
C GLY A 76 7.98 -3.45 2.60
N SER A 77 9.02 -3.19 1.80
CA SER A 77 10.12 -2.31 2.21
C SER A 77 9.69 -0.88 2.49
N MET A 78 8.70 -0.39 1.75
CA MET A 78 8.20 0.99 1.88
C MET A 78 7.19 1.15 3.03
N GLY A 79 6.88 0.08 3.74
CA GLY A 79 5.87 0.10 4.78
C GLY A 79 4.45 0.07 4.25
N GLU A 80 4.28 -0.27 2.99
CA GLU A 80 2.96 -0.37 2.40
C GLU A 80 2.22 -1.62 2.88
N ASN A 81 0.91 -1.49 3.02
CA ASN A 81 0.03 -2.60 3.36
C ASN A 81 -0.26 -3.47 2.14
N PHE A 82 -0.50 -2.83 1.01
CA PHE A 82 -0.73 -3.54 -0.24
C PHE A 82 0.30 -3.14 -1.26
N THR A 83 1.06 -4.12 -1.73
CA THR A 83 1.90 -3.97 -2.92
C THR A 83 1.07 -4.48 -4.08
N LEU A 84 0.76 -3.60 -5.02
CA LEU A 84 -0.10 -3.93 -6.16
C LEU A 84 0.75 -4.18 -7.40
N GLU A 85 0.32 -5.11 -8.24
CA GLU A 85 0.96 -5.32 -9.54
C GLU A 85 -0.03 -5.02 -10.66
N GLY A 86 0.48 -4.49 -11.75
CA GLY A 86 -0.35 -4.12 -12.89
C GLY A 86 -0.97 -2.74 -12.77
N VAL A 87 -0.48 -1.92 -11.85
CA VAL A 87 -0.98 -0.57 -11.60
C VAL A 87 0.17 0.42 -11.77
N GLN A 88 -0.06 1.47 -12.55
CA GLN A 88 0.87 2.59 -12.62
C GLN A 88 0.61 3.54 -11.46
N TYR A 89 1.65 4.22 -10.97
CA TYR A 89 1.51 5.09 -9.81
C TYR A 89 0.45 6.17 -10.01
N ASP A 90 0.38 6.75 -11.22
CA ASP A 90 -0.57 7.81 -11.53
C ASP A 90 -2.03 7.32 -11.61
N GLU A 91 -2.25 6.00 -11.70
CA GLU A 91 -3.60 5.45 -11.60
C GLU A 91 -4.16 5.51 -10.17
N LEU A 92 -3.30 5.69 -9.18
CA LEU A 92 -3.70 5.84 -7.78
C LEU A 92 -4.01 7.30 -7.45
N SER A 93 -4.86 7.91 -8.26
CA SER A 93 -5.23 9.31 -8.08
C SER A 93 -6.21 9.50 -6.92
N ILE A 94 -6.18 10.68 -6.31
CA ILE A 94 -7.05 11.00 -5.18
C ILE A 94 -8.52 10.84 -5.58
N GLY A 95 -9.28 10.16 -4.73
CA GLY A 95 -10.69 9.85 -4.99
C GLY A 95 -10.92 8.52 -5.69
N ARG A 96 -9.88 7.90 -6.22
CA ARG A 96 -9.99 6.61 -6.91
C ARG A 96 -10.37 5.53 -5.91
N ARG A 97 -11.36 4.71 -6.28
CA ARG A 97 -11.86 3.62 -5.44
C ARG A 97 -11.46 2.29 -6.04
N MET A 98 -11.11 1.34 -5.18
CA MET A 98 -10.68 0.01 -5.60
C MET A 98 -11.37 -1.06 -4.77
N LEU A 99 -11.87 -2.07 -5.46
CA LEU A 99 -12.33 -3.31 -4.83
C LEU A 99 -11.16 -4.30 -4.85
N LEU A 100 -10.86 -4.89 -3.71
CA LEU A 100 -9.80 -5.90 -3.58
C LEU A 100 -10.43 -7.25 -3.36
N GLY A 101 -10.51 -8.06 -4.42
CA GLY A 101 -11.07 -9.40 -4.33
C GLY A 101 -12.47 -9.52 -4.87
N LYS A 102 -13.31 -10.27 -4.17
CA LYS A 102 -14.66 -10.60 -4.63
C LYS A 102 -15.62 -9.44 -4.47
N LYS A 103 -16.44 -9.21 -5.48
CA LYS A 103 -17.38 -8.09 -5.56
C LYS A 103 -18.24 -7.91 -4.30
N ASP A 104 -18.73 -8.99 -3.72
CA ASP A 104 -19.68 -8.92 -2.60
C ASP A 104 -18.99 -9.03 -1.23
N GLN A 105 -17.70 -9.32 -1.18
CA GLN A 105 -17.00 -9.64 0.07
C GLN A 105 -15.72 -8.87 0.29
N GLY A 106 -15.04 -8.49 -0.80
CA GLY A 106 -13.75 -7.82 -0.70
C GLY A 106 -13.86 -6.42 -0.13
N PRO A 107 -12.81 -5.94 0.50
CA PRO A 107 -12.80 -4.55 0.96
C PRO A 107 -12.78 -3.58 -0.20
N ILE A 108 -13.36 -2.41 0.02
CA ILE A 108 -13.30 -1.29 -0.91
C ILE A 108 -12.50 -0.19 -0.22
N ILE A 109 -11.45 0.27 -0.90
CA ILE A 109 -10.61 1.35 -0.40
C ILE A 109 -10.66 2.54 -1.36
N LYS A 110 -10.43 3.72 -0.81
CA LYS A 110 -10.47 4.97 -1.57
C LYS A 110 -9.17 5.74 -1.34
N ILE A 111 -8.51 6.10 -2.42
CA ILE A 111 -7.27 6.89 -2.35
C ILE A 111 -7.59 8.28 -1.81
N GLU A 112 -6.92 8.68 -0.74
CA GLU A 112 -7.19 9.94 -0.06
C GLU A 112 -6.10 10.97 -0.23
N ARG A 113 -4.83 10.57 -0.15
CA ARG A 113 -3.72 11.52 -0.26
C ARG A 113 -2.38 10.82 -0.45
N VAL A 114 -1.40 11.58 -0.89
CA VAL A 114 -0.03 11.09 -1.02
C VAL A 114 0.59 10.89 0.37
N CYS A 115 1.41 9.86 0.49
CA CYS A 115 2.24 9.66 1.67
C CYS A 115 3.58 10.35 1.43
N ASP A 116 3.92 11.31 2.26
CA ASP A 116 5.20 12.00 2.15
C ASP A 116 6.34 11.12 2.69
N PRO A 117 7.53 11.18 2.09
CA PRO A 117 8.69 10.50 2.63
C PRO A 117 9.03 10.99 4.04
N CYS A 118 9.50 10.09 4.88
CA CYS A 118 9.89 10.40 6.24
C CYS A 118 11.24 9.76 6.56
N ASP A 119 11.76 10.07 7.75
CA ASP A 119 13.09 9.61 8.18
C ASP A 119 13.21 8.09 8.29
N GLU A 120 12.09 7.36 8.38
CA GLU A 120 12.12 5.90 8.36
C GLU A 120 12.80 5.36 7.10
N LEU A 121 12.68 6.08 5.98
CA LEU A 121 13.26 5.66 4.71
C LEU A 121 14.79 5.79 4.67
N LEU A 122 15.40 6.46 5.65
CA LEU A 122 16.84 6.59 5.72
C LEU A 122 17.55 5.23 5.84
N VAL A 123 16.85 4.20 6.31
CA VAL A 123 17.41 2.84 6.40
C VAL A 123 17.82 2.28 5.03
N TYR A 124 17.25 2.79 3.95
CA TYR A 124 17.54 2.34 2.58
C TYR A 124 18.60 3.21 1.89
N GLY A 125 19.02 4.30 2.52
CA GLY A 125 20.02 5.18 1.97
C GLY A 125 19.74 6.63 2.33
N LYS A 126 20.82 7.39 2.51
CA LYS A 126 20.75 8.78 2.97
C LYS A 126 19.93 9.66 2.02
N SER A 127 20.00 9.40 0.71
CA SER A 127 19.28 10.19 -0.30
C SER A 127 17.91 9.64 -0.61
N PHE A 128 17.52 8.47 -0.07
CA PHE A 128 16.28 7.82 -0.49
C PHE A 128 15.02 8.64 -0.17
N PRO A 129 14.88 9.27 1.01
CA PRO A 129 13.67 10.08 1.25
C PRO A 129 13.46 11.15 0.19
N LYS A 130 14.52 11.80 -0.26
CA LYS A 130 14.46 12.79 -1.32
C LYS A 130 14.04 12.16 -2.66
N ASP A 131 14.65 11.03 -3.00
CA ASP A 131 14.38 10.36 -4.27
C ASP A 131 12.97 9.75 -4.31
N ALA A 132 12.42 9.39 -3.15
CA ALA A 132 11.07 8.84 -3.05
C ALA A 132 9.98 9.90 -3.04
N TYR A 133 10.35 11.18 -3.03
CA TYR A 133 9.36 12.27 -2.98
C TYR A 133 8.38 12.15 -4.16
N GLY A 134 7.09 12.20 -3.83
CA GLY A 134 6.02 12.07 -4.82
C GLY A 134 5.67 10.62 -5.20
N LYS A 135 6.49 9.64 -4.79
CA LYS A 135 6.26 8.22 -5.12
C LYS A 135 6.40 7.28 -3.92
N ARG A 136 6.25 7.84 -2.72
CA ARG A 136 6.36 7.10 -1.45
C ARG A 136 5.22 6.11 -1.25
N GLY A 137 4.09 6.35 -1.87
CA GLY A 137 2.87 5.58 -1.71
C GLY A 137 1.67 6.49 -1.54
N MET A 138 0.48 5.91 -1.63
CA MET A 138 -0.77 6.63 -1.45
C MET A 138 -1.52 6.07 -0.26
N TYR A 139 -1.99 6.95 0.61
CA TYR A 139 -2.88 6.57 1.69
C TYR A 139 -4.30 6.39 1.17
N ALA A 140 -5.00 5.42 1.75
CA ALA A 140 -6.39 5.13 1.42
C ALA A 140 -7.21 4.96 2.70
N SER A 141 -8.47 5.36 2.61
CA SER A 141 -9.48 5.03 3.61
C SER A 141 -10.17 3.73 3.22
N VAL A 142 -10.87 3.13 4.17
CA VAL A 142 -11.62 1.89 3.95
C VAL A 142 -13.11 2.23 3.89
N GLU A 143 -13.72 2.13 2.72
CA GLU A 143 -15.16 2.37 2.56
C GLU A 143 -15.97 1.15 2.99
N ARG A 144 -15.51 -0.04 2.65
CA ARG A 144 -16.16 -1.29 3.04
C ARG A 144 -15.13 -2.22 3.61
N GLU A 145 -15.40 -2.74 4.79
CA GLU A 145 -14.54 -3.74 5.43
C GLU A 145 -14.68 -5.08 4.72
N GLY A 146 -13.65 -5.91 4.80
CA GLY A 146 -13.67 -7.23 4.22
C GLY A 146 -12.35 -7.94 4.36
N ARG A 147 -12.33 -9.20 3.96
CA ARG A 147 -11.13 -10.02 3.97
C ARG A 147 -10.54 -10.07 2.58
N VAL A 148 -9.23 -10.01 2.51
CA VAL A 148 -8.50 -10.08 1.23
C VAL A 148 -7.37 -11.10 1.36
N GLU A 149 -7.12 -11.80 0.24
CA GLU A 149 -6.05 -12.78 0.14
C GLU A 149 -4.99 -12.30 -0.84
N LYS A 150 -3.76 -12.73 -0.63
CA LYS A 150 -2.68 -12.53 -1.60
C LYS A 150 -3.14 -13.03 -2.97
N GLY A 151 -2.86 -12.25 -4.01
CA GLY A 151 -3.27 -12.58 -5.37
C GLY A 151 -4.66 -12.08 -5.75
N ALA A 152 -5.39 -11.47 -4.82
CA ALA A 152 -6.73 -10.96 -5.08
C ALA A 152 -6.73 -9.95 -6.23
N PRO A 153 -7.72 -10.02 -7.14
CA PRO A 153 -7.81 -9.04 -8.21
C PRO A 153 -8.12 -7.65 -7.65
N VAL A 154 -7.62 -6.63 -8.33
CA VAL A 154 -7.91 -5.23 -8.04
C VAL A 154 -8.80 -4.69 -9.15
N GLU A 155 -9.97 -4.18 -8.77
CA GLU A 155 -10.89 -3.57 -9.71
C GLU A 155 -11.10 -2.10 -9.34
N PHE A 156 -10.79 -1.22 -10.29
CA PHE A 156 -11.09 0.19 -10.10
C PHE A 156 -12.58 0.43 -10.29
N LEU A 157 -13.19 1.13 -9.36
CA LEU A 157 -14.61 1.44 -9.39
C LEU A 157 -14.85 2.84 -9.94
N SER A 158 -15.97 3.02 -10.58
CA SER A 158 -16.37 4.33 -11.12
C SER A 158 -16.88 5.28 -10.03
#